data_d924ddbc4063b06f27a829322c41c2ed
#
_entry.id   d924ddbc4063b06f27a829322c41c2ed
#
_cell.length_a   1.000
_cell.length_b   1.000
_cell.length_c   1.000
_cell.angle_alpha   90.00
_cell.angle_beta   90.00
_cell.angle_gamma   90.00
#
_symmetry.space_group_name_H-M   'P 1'
#
loop_
_entity.id
_entity.type
_entity.pdbx_description
1 polymer ?
#
loop_
_entity_poly.entity_id
_entity_poly.type
_entity_poly.pdbx_seq_one_letter_code
_entity_poly.pdbx_strand_id
1 'polypeptide(L)'
;MHLKIKPENQAVKASYENHSEYHDGDSGLDLFVQGEVVVPAKALGFKIDMMISCEAFTDITKQGGNVAYYLWPRSSMGAKTPLRLSNSMGLIDAGYRGNIIALVDNLSETDYKVMPGSRLVQLVSPHAKSITFELVNSLSETSRGAGGLGSTGN
;
A
#
# COMPACT_ATOMS: atom_id res chain seq x y z
N MET A 1 1.68 -12.98 8.03
CA MET A 1 1.49 -12.94 6.55
C MET A 1 2.84 -12.73 5.88
N HIS A 2 3.07 -13.34 4.74
CA HIS A 2 4.27 -13.11 3.94
C HIS A 2 3.92 -12.45 2.61
N LEU A 3 4.67 -11.40 2.21
CA LEU A 3 4.46 -10.68 0.96
C LEU A 3 5.62 -10.90 -0.01
N LYS A 4 5.31 -11.14 -1.27
CA LYS A 4 6.20 -10.80 -2.37
C LYS A 4 5.88 -9.39 -2.80
N ILE A 5 6.87 -8.52 -2.81
CA ILE A 5 6.74 -7.13 -3.26
C ILE A 5 7.52 -6.99 -4.55
N LYS A 6 6.83 -6.56 -5.61
CA LYS A 6 7.43 -6.20 -6.88
C LYS A 6 7.49 -4.68 -6.98
N PRO A 7 8.64 -4.05 -6.79
CA PRO A 7 8.83 -2.62 -7.05
C PRO A 7 8.78 -2.33 -8.54
N GLU A 8 8.26 -1.16 -8.90
CA GLU A 8 8.13 -0.76 -10.30
C GLU A 8 9.47 -0.43 -10.95
N ASN A 9 10.43 0.05 -10.15
CA ASN A 9 11.78 0.38 -10.61
C ASN A 9 12.82 0.26 -9.48
N GLN A 10 14.09 0.50 -9.82
CA GLN A 10 15.21 0.35 -8.89
C GLN A 10 15.18 1.36 -7.73
N ALA A 11 14.70 2.58 -7.95
CA ALA A 11 14.61 3.60 -6.88
C ALA A 11 13.58 3.18 -5.82
N VAL A 12 12.43 2.68 -6.27
CA VAL A 12 11.40 2.11 -5.38
C VAL A 12 11.93 0.90 -4.63
N LYS A 13 12.66 0.01 -5.32
CA LYS A 13 13.29 -1.17 -4.70
C LYS A 13 14.22 -0.77 -3.55
N ALA A 14 15.07 0.22 -3.77
CA ALA A 14 16.01 0.71 -2.76
C ALA A 14 15.31 1.22 -1.47
N SER A 15 14.11 1.78 -1.59
CA SER A 15 13.33 2.23 -0.43
C SER A 15 12.92 1.06 0.49
N TYR A 16 12.72 -0.13 -0.07
CA TYR A 16 12.34 -1.32 0.68
C TYR A 16 13.52 -2.20 1.08
N GLU A 17 14.64 -2.20 0.36
CA GLU A 17 15.87 -2.91 0.74
C GLU A 17 16.43 -2.40 2.08
N ASN A 18 16.26 -1.11 2.34
CA ASN A 18 16.72 -0.44 3.57
C ASN A 18 15.58 -0.25 4.60
N HIS A 19 14.47 -0.95 4.44
CA HIS A 19 13.34 -0.85 5.37
C HIS A 19 13.67 -1.59 6.67
N SER A 20 14.27 -0.86 7.61
CA SER A 20 14.80 -1.41 8.87
C SER A 20 13.96 -1.09 10.11
N GLU A 21 12.81 -0.45 9.95
CA GLU A 21 12.02 0.05 11.09
C GLU A 21 10.85 -0.89 11.43
N TYR A 22 11.19 -2.14 11.74
CA TYR A 22 10.26 -3.04 12.39
C TYR A 22 10.62 -3.18 13.86
N HIS A 23 9.64 -2.94 14.71
CA HIS A 23 9.69 -3.38 16.09
C HIS A 23 8.97 -4.73 16.20
N ASP A 24 9.47 -5.59 17.08
CA ASP A 24 8.78 -6.84 17.38
C ASP A 24 7.34 -6.54 17.82
N GLY A 25 6.38 -7.15 17.11
CA GLY A 25 4.95 -6.93 17.34
C GLY A 25 4.27 -5.91 16.43
N ASP A 26 5.00 -5.21 15.56
CA ASP A 26 4.38 -4.34 14.57
C ASP A 26 3.48 -5.14 13.62
N SER A 27 2.25 -4.66 13.46
CA SER A 27 1.24 -5.34 12.63
C SER A 27 1.15 -4.79 11.20
N GLY A 28 1.75 -3.63 10.94
CA GLY A 28 1.66 -2.94 9.66
C GLY A 28 3.00 -2.85 8.93
N LEU A 29 2.97 -3.03 7.61
CA LEU A 29 4.10 -2.73 6.73
C LEU A 29 3.90 -1.35 6.13
N ASP A 30 4.72 -0.37 6.54
CA ASP A 30 4.66 0.99 6.02
C ASP A 30 4.98 1.06 4.53
N LEU A 31 4.23 1.88 3.80
CA LEU A 31 4.49 2.17 2.40
C LEU A 31 5.06 3.58 2.22
N PHE A 32 5.99 3.71 1.28
CA PHE A 32 6.68 4.97 1.00
C PHE A 32 6.12 5.65 -0.25
N VAL A 33 5.80 6.94 -0.14
CA VAL A 33 5.51 7.80 -1.29
C VAL A 33 6.82 8.05 -2.05
N GLN A 34 6.88 7.73 -3.34
CA GLN A 34 8.13 7.65 -4.09
C GLN A 34 8.58 8.97 -4.71
N GLY A 35 7.66 9.92 -4.90
CA GLY A 35 7.94 11.24 -5.46
C GLY A 35 7.26 12.34 -4.65
N GLU A 36 7.52 13.60 -5.01
CA GLU A 36 6.72 14.70 -4.50
C GLU A 36 5.31 14.61 -5.10
N VAL A 37 4.29 14.63 -4.26
CA VAL A 37 2.87 14.59 -4.67
C VAL A 37 2.16 15.80 -4.09
N VAL A 38 1.46 16.57 -4.91
CA VAL A 38 0.61 17.67 -4.46
C VAL A 38 -0.85 17.20 -4.52
N VAL A 39 -1.47 17.08 -3.36
CA VAL A 39 -2.90 16.76 -3.24
C VAL A 39 -3.67 18.08 -3.19
N PRO A 40 -4.49 18.40 -4.22
CA PRO A 40 -5.18 19.68 -4.28
C PRO A 40 -6.09 19.94 -3.09
N ALA A 41 -6.33 21.21 -2.80
CA ALA A 41 -7.32 21.63 -1.80
C ALA A 41 -8.68 20.97 -2.08
N LYS A 42 -9.33 20.46 -1.03
CA LYS A 42 -10.66 19.80 -1.15
C LYS A 42 -10.74 18.64 -2.13
N ALA A 43 -9.60 18.10 -2.59
CA ALA A 43 -9.62 16.91 -3.44
C ALA A 43 -10.33 15.74 -2.73
N LEU A 44 -11.10 14.99 -3.51
CA LEU A 44 -11.76 13.75 -3.08
C LEU A 44 -11.27 12.60 -3.96
N GLY A 45 -10.86 11.50 -3.36
CA GLY A 45 -10.41 10.31 -4.08
C GLY A 45 -9.14 10.52 -4.92
N PHE A 46 -8.26 11.43 -4.51
CA PHE A 46 -7.00 11.65 -5.21
C PHE A 46 -6.11 10.41 -5.10
N LYS A 47 -5.56 9.95 -6.22
CA LYS A 47 -4.77 8.73 -6.30
C LYS A 47 -3.30 8.99 -6.01
N ILE A 48 -2.76 8.32 -5.00
CA ILE A 48 -1.32 8.25 -4.75
C ILE A 48 -0.87 6.81 -5.05
N ASP A 49 -0.07 6.65 -6.09
CA ASP A 49 0.51 5.35 -6.48
C ASP A 49 1.72 5.06 -5.60
N MET A 50 1.73 3.91 -4.93
CA MET A 50 2.87 3.46 -4.11
C MET A 50 3.98 2.82 -4.94
N MET A 51 3.77 2.66 -6.26
CA MET A 51 4.72 2.11 -7.24
C MET A 51 5.24 0.71 -6.86
N ILE A 52 4.42 -0.04 -6.16
CA ILE A 52 4.63 -1.46 -5.84
C ILE A 52 3.37 -2.26 -6.13
N SER A 53 3.54 -3.49 -6.59
CA SER A 53 2.50 -4.50 -6.59
C SER A 53 2.88 -5.66 -5.68
N CYS A 54 1.89 -6.34 -5.12
CA CYS A 54 2.12 -7.35 -4.10
C CYS A 54 1.36 -8.65 -4.37
N GLU A 55 1.92 -9.73 -3.85
CA GLU A 55 1.27 -11.03 -3.76
C GLU A 55 1.43 -11.53 -2.31
N ALA A 56 0.29 -11.77 -1.63
CA ALA A 56 0.27 -12.11 -0.22
C ALA A 56 -0.02 -13.60 0.01
N PHE A 57 0.65 -14.17 1.00
CA PHE A 57 0.49 -15.55 1.45
C PHE A 57 0.22 -15.59 2.96
N THR A 58 -0.45 -16.65 3.42
CA THR A 58 -0.73 -16.84 4.84
C THR A 58 0.54 -16.77 5.68
N ASP A 59 1.62 -17.39 5.16
CA ASP A 59 2.92 -17.47 5.82
C ASP A 59 4.07 -17.61 4.80
N ILE A 60 5.29 -17.70 5.31
CA ILE A 60 6.51 -17.78 4.49
C ILE A 60 6.63 -19.08 3.69
N THR A 61 5.91 -20.15 4.08
CA THR A 61 5.96 -21.43 3.33
C THR A 61 5.17 -21.35 2.03
N LYS A 62 4.26 -20.37 1.91
CA LYS A 62 3.43 -20.11 0.72
C LYS A 62 2.50 -21.26 0.33
N GLN A 63 2.34 -22.27 1.21
CA GLN A 63 1.54 -23.47 0.93
C GLN A 63 0.02 -23.22 1.06
N GLY A 64 -0.39 -22.22 1.85
CA GLY A 64 -1.79 -21.88 2.09
C GLY A 64 -2.47 -21.09 0.96
N GLY A 65 -1.78 -20.83 -0.17
CA GLY A 65 -2.29 -20.02 -1.27
C GLY A 65 -2.29 -18.52 -0.97
N ASN A 66 -2.79 -17.75 -1.94
CA ASN A 66 -2.85 -16.30 -1.81
C ASN A 66 -3.98 -15.87 -0.86
N VAL A 67 -3.75 -14.79 -0.13
CA VAL A 67 -4.72 -14.20 0.79
C VAL A 67 -4.95 -12.72 0.48
N ALA A 68 -6.16 -12.24 0.75
CA ALA A 68 -6.45 -10.81 0.73
C ALA A 68 -5.79 -10.11 1.92
N TYR A 69 -5.57 -8.80 1.80
CA TYR A 69 -4.97 -7.98 2.84
C TYR A 69 -5.50 -6.55 2.75
N TYR A 70 -5.14 -5.70 3.71
CA TYR A 70 -5.70 -4.36 3.81
C TYR A 70 -4.65 -3.27 3.58
N LEU A 71 -5.11 -2.15 3.04
CA LEU A 71 -4.40 -0.88 3.05
C LEU A 71 -5.06 0.03 4.09
N TRP A 72 -4.34 0.34 5.16
CA TRP A 72 -4.81 1.18 6.24
C TRP A 72 -4.04 2.50 6.31
N PRO A 73 -4.66 3.58 6.82
CA PRO A 73 -3.92 4.79 7.15
C PRO A 73 -2.98 4.50 8.33
N ARG A 74 -1.83 5.15 8.33
CA ARG A 74 -1.03 5.25 9.56
C ARG A 74 -1.70 6.23 10.52
N SER A 75 -1.50 6.03 11.83
CA SER A 75 -2.01 6.95 12.85
C SER A 75 -1.57 8.40 12.64
N SER A 76 -0.34 8.60 12.15
CA SER A 76 0.21 9.91 11.84
C SER A 76 -0.46 10.60 10.64
N MET A 77 -1.03 9.86 9.70
CA MET A 77 -1.75 10.46 8.56
C MET A 77 -2.89 11.35 9.06
N GLY A 78 -3.76 10.81 9.91
CA GLY A 78 -4.88 11.56 10.46
C GLY A 78 -4.50 12.59 11.52
N ALA A 79 -3.41 12.36 12.28
CA ALA A 79 -3.01 13.23 13.38
C ALA A 79 -2.17 14.44 12.92
N LYS A 80 -1.40 14.30 11.82
CA LYS A 80 -0.39 15.30 11.41
C LYS A 80 -0.62 15.87 10.02
N THR A 81 -1.62 15.40 9.29
CA THR A 81 -1.92 15.87 7.93
C THR A 81 -3.42 16.14 7.77
N PRO A 82 -3.82 16.96 6.79
CA PRO A 82 -5.23 17.12 6.45
C PRO A 82 -5.78 15.96 5.62
N LEU A 83 -4.96 14.94 5.32
CA LEU A 83 -5.35 13.83 4.45
C LEU A 83 -6.13 12.75 5.22
N ARG A 84 -7.04 12.11 4.51
CA ARG A 84 -7.78 10.91 4.96
C ARG A 84 -7.84 9.91 3.82
N LEU A 85 -7.87 8.60 4.14
CA LEU A 85 -8.23 7.61 3.12
C LEU A 85 -9.71 7.78 2.77
N SER A 86 -10.02 8.01 1.49
CA SER A 86 -11.37 8.25 0.98
C SER A 86 -12.31 7.07 1.25
N ASN A 87 -11.79 5.86 1.20
CA ASN A 87 -12.51 4.61 1.43
C ASN A 87 -12.32 4.05 2.85
N SER A 88 -11.81 4.84 3.80
CA SER A 88 -11.50 4.46 5.18
C SER A 88 -10.41 3.39 5.28
N MET A 89 -10.54 2.28 4.56
CA MET A 89 -9.56 1.24 4.36
C MET A 89 -9.70 0.66 2.94
N GLY A 90 -8.60 0.22 2.34
CA GLY A 90 -8.59 -0.52 1.09
C GLY A 90 -8.58 -2.02 1.35
N LEU A 91 -9.42 -2.78 0.65
CA LEU A 91 -9.30 -4.23 0.57
C LEU A 91 -8.53 -4.57 -0.70
N ILE A 92 -7.42 -5.28 -0.56
CA ILE A 92 -6.62 -5.78 -1.67
C ILE A 92 -6.93 -7.28 -1.82
N ASP A 93 -7.59 -7.62 -2.90
CA ASP A 93 -7.98 -9.01 -3.17
C ASP A 93 -6.77 -9.91 -3.42
N ALA A 94 -6.86 -11.17 -3.04
CA ALA A 94 -5.78 -12.16 -3.16
C ALA A 94 -5.22 -12.30 -4.59
N GLY A 95 -6.08 -12.10 -5.60
CA GLY A 95 -5.70 -12.18 -7.02
C GLY A 95 -5.26 -10.86 -7.64
N TYR A 96 -5.30 -9.73 -6.92
CA TYR A 96 -4.90 -8.43 -7.46
C TYR A 96 -3.38 -8.35 -7.65
N ARG A 97 -2.94 -7.84 -8.82
CA ARG A 97 -1.52 -7.72 -9.20
C ARG A 97 -1.16 -6.33 -9.72
N GLY A 98 -2.08 -5.37 -9.64
CA GLY A 98 -1.80 -3.97 -9.97
C GLY A 98 -1.03 -3.26 -8.83
N ASN A 99 -0.62 -2.03 -9.09
CA ASN A 99 0.01 -1.19 -8.07
C ASN A 99 -0.94 -0.92 -6.90
N ILE A 100 -0.38 -0.83 -5.71
CA ILE A 100 -1.12 -0.39 -4.52
C ILE A 100 -1.36 1.11 -4.64
N ILE A 101 -2.63 1.49 -4.68
CA ILE A 101 -3.08 2.88 -4.80
C ILE A 101 -3.75 3.31 -3.50
N ALA A 102 -3.27 4.39 -2.90
CA ALA A 102 -3.97 5.06 -1.83
C ALA A 102 -4.91 6.13 -2.42
N LEU A 103 -6.20 6.00 -2.15
CA LEU A 103 -7.18 7.05 -2.45
C LEU A 103 -7.26 7.98 -1.26
N VAL A 104 -6.97 9.28 -1.46
CA VAL A 104 -6.94 10.25 -0.36
C VAL A 104 -7.84 11.44 -0.61
N ASP A 105 -8.47 11.93 0.46
CA ASP A 105 -9.17 13.21 0.49
C ASP A 105 -8.28 14.23 1.20
N ASN A 106 -8.26 15.46 0.70
CA ASN A 106 -7.65 16.60 1.39
C ASN A 106 -8.74 17.46 2.02
N LEU A 107 -8.83 17.44 3.34
CA LEU A 107 -9.86 18.18 4.08
C LEU A 107 -9.56 19.67 4.24
N SER A 108 -8.37 20.14 3.83
CA SER A 108 -7.98 21.55 3.97
C SER A 108 -8.38 22.40 2.78
N GLU A 109 -8.39 23.72 3.00
CA GLU A 109 -8.63 24.75 1.97
C GLU A 109 -7.39 25.02 1.10
N THR A 110 -6.27 24.35 1.36
CA THR A 110 -5.01 24.55 0.66
C THR A 110 -4.47 23.23 0.12
N ASP A 111 -3.69 23.31 -0.94
CA ASP A 111 -2.95 22.16 -1.44
C ASP A 111 -2.04 21.59 -0.36
N TYR A 112 -1.95 20.27 -0.30
CA TYR A 112 -1.06 19.60 0.63
C TYR A 112 0.06 18.86 -0.11
N LYS A 113 1.28 19.23 0.18
CA LYS A 113 2.47 18.62 -0.41
C LYS A 113 2.93 17.42 0.41
N VAL A 114 2.94 16.26 -0.22
CA VAL A 114 3.50 15.02 0.32
C VAL A 114 4.91 14.86 -0.21
N MET A 115 5.87 14.75 0.67
CA MET A 115 7.29 14.64 0.31
C MET A 115 7.67 13.18 -0.02
N PRO A 116 8.68 12.96 -0.88
CA PRO A 116 9.25 11.62 -1.10
C PRO A 116 9.65 10.97 0.22
N GLY A 117 9.42 9.66 0.35
CA GLY A 117 9.70 8.91 1.56
C GLY A 117 8.64 9.07 2.67
N SER A 118 7.63 9.93 2.47
CA SER A 118 6.51 10.04 3.42
C SER A 118 5.78 8.71 3.55
N ARG A 119 5.42 8.35 4.79
CA ARG A 119 4.66 7.14 5.13
C ARG A 119 3.26 7.54 5.59
N LEU A 120 2.30 7.49 4.67
CA LEU A 120 0.90 7.83 4.94
C LEU A 120 0.06 6.61 5.26
N VAL A 121 0.37 5.49 4.62
CA VAL A 121 -0.41 4.25 4.65
C VAL A 121 0.49 3.05 4.93
N GLN A 122 -0.14 1.95 5.33
CA GLN A 122 0.51 0.68 5.66
C GLN A 122 -0.32 -0.51 5.16
N LEU A 123 0.34 -1.60 4.81
CA LEU A 123 -0.34 -2.88 4.58
C LEU A 123 -0.55 -3.59 5.91
N VAL A 124 -1.71 -4.21 6.08
CA VAL A 124 -2.07 -4.95 7.30
C VAL A 124 -2.61 -6.32 6.92
N SER A 125 -2.15 -7.35 7.63
CA SER A 125 -2.63 -8.72 7.43
C SER A 125 -4.06 -8.89 7.97
N PRO A 126 -4.85 -9.87 7.47
CA PRO A 126 -6.23 -10.08 7.91
C PRO A 126 -6.40 -10.27 9.42
N HIS A 127 -5.37 -10.75 10.09
CA HIS A 127 -5.37 -11.02 11.53
C HIS A 127 -4.52 -10.03 12.33
N ALA A 128 -4.11 -8.91 11.73
CA ALA A 128 -3.22 -7.91 12.33
C ALA A 128 -1.93 -8.52 12.92
N LYS A 129 -1.45 -9.62 12.37
CA LYS A 129 -0.16 -10.21 12.72
C LYS A 129 0.95 -9.57 11.88
N SER A 130 2.17 -9.65 12.37
CA SER A 130 3.37 -9.16 11.68
C SER A 130 3.47 -9.66 10.24
N ILE A 131 4.10 -8.84 9.40
CA ILE A 131 4.30 -9.09 7.98
C ILE A 131 5.80 -9.29 7.73
N THR A 132 6.15 -10.37 7.07
CA THR A 132 7.46 -10.54 6.46
C THR A 132 7.35 -10.31 4.95
N PHE A 133 8.43 -9.91 4.29
CA PHE A 133 8.40 -9.74 2.84
C PHE A 133 9.71 -10.13 2.17
N GLU A 134 9.62 -10.36 0.87
CA GLU A 134 10.75 -10.48 -0.05
C GLU A 134 10.53 -9.59 -1.27
N LEU A 135 11.61 -9.05 -1.82
CA LEU A 135 11.58 -8.27 -3.06
C LEU A 135 11.74 -9.21 -4.25
N VAL A 136 10.85 -9.09 -5.23
CA VAL A 136 10.83 -9.94 -6.43
C VAL A 136 10.76 -9.11 -7.71
N ASN A 137 11.15 -9.70 -8.83
CA ASN A 137 11.08 -9.06 -10.13
C ASN A 137 9.75 -9.36 -10.86
N SER A 138 9.00 -10.37 -10.43
CA SER A 138 7.71 -10.75 -11.01
C SER A 138 6.79 -11.36 -9.96
N LEU A 139 5.49 -11.23 -10.19
CA LEU A 139 4.43 -11.90 -9.43
C LEU A 139 3.78 -12.98 -10.28
N SER A 140 3.05 -13.89 -9.65
CA SER A 140 2.25 -14.89 -10.38
C SER A 140 1.13 -14.22 -11.18
N GLU A 141 0.76 -14.80 -12.30
CA GLU A 141 -0.40 -14.37 -13.08
C GLU A 141 -1.70 -14.81 -12.40
N THR A 142 -2.74 -14.00 -12.54
CA THR A 142 -4.09 -14.31 -12.04
C THR A 142 -5.13 -13.84 -13.04
N SER A 143 -6.32 -14.41 -12.96
CA SER A 143 -7.46 -13.99 -13.79
C SER A 143 -7.89 -12.54 -13.52
N ARG A 144 -7.65 -12.01 -12.31
CA ARG A 144 -7.94 -10.62 -11.96
C ARG A 144 -6.88 -9.64 -12.49
N GLY A 145 -5.60 -10.05 -12.50
CA GLY A 145 -4.49 -9.22 -12.94
C GLY A 145 -4.44 -7.87 -12.25
N ALA A 146 -4.26 -6.79 -13.03
CA ALA A 146 -4.23 -5.40 -12.54
C ALA A 146 -5.62 -4.74 -12.48
N GLY A 147 -6.72 -5.47 -12.73
CA GLY A 147 -8.08 -4.94 -12.65
C GLY A 147 -8.46 -4.53 -11.22
N GLY A 148 -8.68 -3.22 -10.99
CA GLY A 148 -9.01 -2.64 -9.70
C GLY A 148 -9.93 -1.42 -9.84
N LEU A 149 -10.29 -0.79 -8.72
CA LEU A 149 -11.05 0.47 -8.63
C LEU A 149 -12.28 0.51 -9.57
N GLY A 150 -13.17 -0.51 -9.47
CA GLY A 150 -14.41 -0.58 -10.22
C GLY A 150 -14.36 -1.42 -11.51
N SER A 151 -13.30 -2.17 -11.76
CA SER A 151 -13.18 -3.03 -12.96
C SER A 151 -14.22 -4.18 -13.04
N THR A 152 -14.95 -4.46 -11.96
CA THR A 152 -15.99 -5.48 -11.88
C THR A 152 -17.40 -4.97 -12.20
N GLY A 153 -17.52 -3.72 -12.66
CA GLY A 153 -18.78 -3.08 -13.08
C GLY A 153 -19.52 -2.39 -11.94
N ASN A 154 -20.41 -1.49 -12.35
CA ASN A 154 -21.41 -0.87 -11.47
C ASN A 154 -22.63 -1.77 -11.41
#